data_aa9c4dfbca7ff03f566c2220b7995a89
#
_entry.id   aa9c4dfbca7ff03f566c2220b7995a89
#
_cell.length_a   1.000
_cell.length_b   1.000
_cell.length_c   1.000
_cell.angle_alpha   90.00
_cell.angle_beta   90.00
_cell.angle_gamma   90.00
#
_symmetry.space_group_name_H-M   'P 1'
#
loop_
_entity.id
_entity.type
_entity.pdbx_description
1 polymer ?
#
loop_
_entity_poly.entity_id
_entity_poly.type
_entity_poly.pdbx_seq_one_letter_code
_entity_poly.pdbx_strand_id
1 'polypeptide(L)'
;MIFDPLASSSHGNAYVVSDGHTSILLECGIPFRKLQKALGFRMGDIMACFVSHEHKDHAHSHLDLIKSGIPVYASNGTAEALDCDLIQTMEERQVVSVGTLDVLPFATFHDAAEPFGFLIRSRADGDKLMFATDTVNLAYAFPGVSIMAIECNYSDEILSMATRLPDKVQ
;
A
#
# COMPACT_ATOMS: atom_id res chain seq x y z
N MET A 1 11.86 -2.21 12.38
CA MET A 1 10.90 -2.57 11.30
C MET A 1 11.65 -2.88 10.02
N ILE A 2 11.17 -3.82 9.19
CA ILE A 2 11.75 -4.23 7.89
C ILE A 2 10.74 -3.87 6.80
N PHE A 3 11.22 -3.33 5.68
CA PHE A 3 10.48 -3.11 4.45
C PHE A 3 11.20 -3.85 3.33
N ASP A 4 10.54 -4.85 2.73
CA ASP A 4 11.12 -5.73 1.71
C ASP A 4 10.30 -5.65 0.41
N PRO A 5 10.81 -4.98 -0.63
CA PRO A 5 10.17 -4.90 -1.94
C PRO A 5 10.25 -6.26 -2.67
N LEU A 6 9.12 -6.92 -2.86
CA LEU A 6 9.01 -8.13 -3.69
C LEU A 6 8.90 -7.79 -5.16
N ALA A 7 8.22 -6.70 -5.48
CA ALA A 7 8.08 -6.11 -6.82
C ALA A 7 7.75 -4.63 -6.69
N SER A 8 8.32 -3.81 -7.58
CA SER A 8 8.05 -2.38 -7.66
C SER A 8 8.21 -1.92 -9.10
N SER A 9 7.10 -1.83 -9.82
CA SER A 9 7.06 -1.39 -11.21
C SER A 9 5.62 -1.17 -11.68
N SER A 10 5.42 -0.50 -12.82
CA SER A 10 4.14 -0.39 -13.51
C SER A 10 3.54 -1.75 -13.98
N HIS A 11 4.24 -2.87 -13.78
CA HIS A 11 3.75 -4.21 -14.06
C HIS A 11 3.24 -4.94 -12.80
N GLY A 12 3.39 -4.33 -11.64
CA GLY A 12 2.88 -4.81 -10.37
C GLY A 12 3.78 -4.49 -9.19
N ASN A 13 3.11 -4.18 -8.09
CA ASN A 13 3.67 -3.75 -6.82
C ASN A 13 3.31 -4.76 -5.73
N ALA A 14 4.26 -5.12 -4.89
CA ALA A 14 4.05 -5.93 -3.70
C ALA A 14 5.23 -5.77 -2.75
N TYR A 15 4.95 -5.54 -1.47
CA TYR A 15 5.96 -5.27 -0.46
C TYR A 15 5.62 -6.01 0.84
N VAL A 16 6.61 -6.52 1.54
CA VAL A 16 6.44 -7.05 2.89
C VAL A 16 6.87 -6.01 3.91
N VAL A 17 6.05 -5.81 4.93
CA VAL A 17 6.41 -5.05 6.13
C VAL A 17 6.38 -5.99 7.33
N SER A 18 7.45 -6.00 8.12
CA SER A 18 7.55 -6.84 9.31
C SER A 18 8.27 -6.13 10.45
N ASP A 19 7.82 -6.35 11.68
CA ASP A 19 8.51 -5.96 12.90
C ASP A 19 9.22 -7.14 13.60
N GLY A 20 9.33 -8.28 12.89
CA GLY A 20 9.90 -9.51 13.42
C GLY A 20 8.89 -10.41 14.16
N HIS A 21 7.70 -9.90 14.47
CA HIS A 21 6.61 -10.64 15.13
C HIS A 21 5.40 -10.78 14.21
N THR A 22 5.08 -9.75 13.46
CA THR A 22 3.97 -9.69 12.51
C THR A 22 4.50 -9.30 11.14
N SER A 23 4.02 -9.98 10.10
CA SER A 23 4.29 -9.63 8.70
C SER A 23 2.99 -9.36 7.97
N ILE A 24 2.95 -8.26 7.23
CA ILE A 24 1.84 -7.86 6.36
C ILE A 24 2.34 -7.61 4.94
N LEU A 25 1.45 -7.71 3.97
CA LEU A 25 1.68 -7.23 2.61
C LEU A 25 1.14 -5.81 2.47
N LEU A 26 1.88 -4.97 1.75
CA LEU A 26 1.37 -3.77 1.10
C LEU A 26 1.36 -4.06 -0.39
N GLU A 27 0.23 -3.88 -1.02
CA GLU A 27 -0.06 -4.22 -2.41
C GLU A 27 0.01 -5.72 -2.73
N CYS A 28 -0.76 -6.11 -3.74
CA CYS A 28 -0.77 -7.46 -4.30
C CYS A 28 -0.90 -7.43 -5.84
N GLY A 29 -0.22 -6.47 -6.47
CA GLY A 29 -0.34 -6.14 -7.89
C GLY A 29 0.34 -7.12 -8.85
N ILE A 30 1.01 -8.16 -8.35
CA ILE A 30 1.65 -9.19 -9.17
C ILE A 30 0.83 -10.48 -9.19
N PRO A 31 0.94 -11.32 -10.25
CA PRO A 31 0.25 -12.60 -10.30
C PRO A 31 0.51 -13.47 -9.07
N PHE A 32 -0.52 -14.10 -8.53
CA PHE A 32 -0.47 -14.85 -7.27
C PHE A 32 0.67 -15.87 -7.18
N ARG A 33 0.93 -16.62 -8.28
CA ARG A 33 2.06 -17.56 -8.34
C ARG A 33 3.42 -16.86 -8.22
N LYS A 34 3.56 -15.64 -8.74
CA LYS A 34 4.79 -14.84 -8.58
C LYS A 34 4.92 -14.38 -7.14
N LEU A 35 3.81 -13.93 -6.53
CA LEU A 35 3.76 -13.54 -5.13
C LEU A 35 4.15 -14.71 -4.21
N GLN A 36 3.57 -15.90 -4.41
CA GLN A 36 3.93 -17.10 -3.66
C GLN A 36 5.44 -17.42 -3.77
N LYS A 37 5.99 -17.35 -4.98
CA LYS A 37 7.42 -17.58 -5.21
C LYS A 37 8.30 -16.54 -4.54
N ALA A 38 7.94 -15.27 -4.63
CA ALA A 38 8.67 -14.17 -4.00
C ALA A 38 8.69 -14.30 -2.47
N LEU A 39 7.58 -14.75 -1.87
CA LEU A 39 7.46 -15.08 -0.45
C LEU A 39 8.12 -16.42 -0.06
N GLY A 40 8.80 -17.10 -0.98
CA GLY A 40 9.39 -18.41 -0.71
C GLY A 40 8.36 -19.46 -0.29
N PHE A 41 7.11 -19.37 -0.80
CA PHE A 41 5.95 -20.19 -0.45
C PHE A 41 5.52 -20.12 1.03
N ARG A 42 5.92 -19.08 1.74
CA ARG A 42 5.58 -18.84 3.15
C ARG A 42 4.38 -17.88 3.28
N MET A 43 3.32 -18.13 2.52
CA MET A 43 2.10 -17.31 2.55
C MET A 43 1.47 -17.27 3.95
N GLY A 44 1.60 -18.37 4.73
CA GLY A 44 1.09 -18.45 6.10
C GLY A 44 1.75 -17.49 7.10
N ASP A 45 2.88 -16.88 6.77
CA ASP A 45 3.54 -15.88 7.60
C ASP A 45 2.88 -14.50 7.45
N ILE A 46 2.07 -14.30 6.41
CA ILE A 46 1.39 -13.02 6.12
C ILE A 46 0.04 -13.00 6.83
N MET A 47 -0.14 -12.04 7.72
CA MET A 47 -1.36 -11.91 8.51
C MET A 47 -2.45 -11.10 7.81
N ALA A 48 -2.10 -10.18 6.92
CA ALA A 48 -3.03 -9.35 6.17
C ALA A 48 -2.36 -8.74 4.93
N CYS A 49 -3.16 -8.27 3.99
CA CYS A 49 -2.73 -7.44 2.87
C CYS A 49 -3.48 -6.10 2.90
N PHE A 50 -2.78 -4.99 2.68
CA PHE A 50 -3.35 -3.66 2.56
C PHE A 50 -3.13 -3.15 1.14
N VAL A 51 -4.22 -2.77 0.47
CA VAL A 51 -4.22 -2.30 -0.92
C VAL A 51 -4.53 -0.81 -0.93
N SER A 52 -3.67 -0.03 -1.58
CA SER A 52 -3.80 1.42 -1.65
C SER A 52 -4.97 1.87 -2.52
N HIS A 53 -5.16 1.22 -3.67
CA HIS A 53 -6.23 1.54 -4.63
C HIS A 53 -6.46 0.38 -5.62
N GLU A 54 -7.51 0.50 -6.44
CA GLU A 54 -8.04 -0.56 -7.29
C GLU A 54 -7.23 -0.89 -8.55
N HIS A 55 -6.23 -0.09 -8.93
CA HIS A 55 -5.47 -0.36 -10.15
C HIS A 55 -4.83 -1.75 -10.14
N LYS A 56 -4.81 -2.37 -11.32
CA LYS A 56 -4.43 -3.78 -11.45
C LYS A 56 -3.02 -4.09 -10.95
N ASP A 57 -2.10 -3.16 -11.12
CA ASP A 57 -0.71 -3.30 -10.65
C ASP A 57 -0.55 -3.10 -9.13
N HIS A 58 -1.66 -2.84 -8.41
CA HIS A 58 -1.75 -2.77 -6.94
C HIS A 58 -2.64 -3.87 -6.36
N ALA A 59 -3.74 -4.23 -7.04
CA ALA A 59 -4.77 -5.12 -6.52
C ALA A 59 -4.91 -6.47 -7.23
N HIS A 60 -4.05 -6.83 -8.18
CA HIS A 60 -4.20 -7.98 -9.09
C HIS A 60 -4.61 -9.29 -8.40
N SER A 61 -4.00 -9.62 -7.28
CA SER A 61 -4.16 -10.93 -6.61
C SER A 61 -5.04 -10.88 -5.36
N HIS A 62 -5.84 -9.81 -5.15
CA HIS A 62 -6.65 -9.64 -3.95
C HIS A 62 -7.60 -10.84 -3.71
N LEU A 63 -8.28 -11.34 -4.75
CA LEU A 63 -9.18 -12.49 -4.63
C LEU A 63 -8.45 -13.79 -4.29
N ASP A 64 -7.24 -13.99 -4.84
CA ASP A 64 -6.44 -15.18 -4.54
C ASP A 64 -5.94 -15.17 -3.09
N LEU A 65 -5.58 -13.99 -2.56
CA LEU A 65 -5.22 -13.81 -1.15
C LEU A 65 -6.39 -14.14 -0.23
N ILE A 66 -7.58 -13.58 -0.50
CA ILE A 66 -8.79 -13.84 0.26
C ILE A 66 -9.13 -15.33 0.26
N LYS A 67 -9.09 -16.00 -0.91
CA LYS A 67 -9.30 -17.45 -1.04
C LYS A 67 -8.27 -18.28 -0.29
N SER A 68 -7.08 -17.74 -0.07
CA SER A 68 -6.00 -18.38 0.70
C SER A 68 -6.10 -18.10 2.20
N GLY A 69 -7.17 -17.41 2.66
CA GLY A 69 -7.42 -17.08 4.06
C GLY A 69 -6.66 -15.86 4.57
N ILE A 70 -6.04 -15.06 3.68
CA ILE A 70 -5.37 -13.81 4.04
C ILE A 70 -6.37 -12.66 3.85
N PRO A 71 -6.79 -11.95 4.91
CA PRO A 71 -7.69 -10.82 4.78
C PRO A 71 -7.03 -9.69 3.98
N VAL A 72 -7.80 -9.08 3.10
CA VAL A 72 -7.40 -7.91 2.31
C VAL A 72 -8.16 -6.69 2.82
N TYR A 73 -7.43 -5.62 3.11
CA TYR A 73 -7.95 -4.34 3.58
C TYR A 73 -7.76 -3.28 2.49
N ALA A 74 -8.78 -2.45 2.28
CA ALA A 74 -8.74 -1.29 1.39
C ALA A 74 -9.79 -0.24 1.81
N SER A 75 -9.83 0.91 1.13
CA SER A 75 -10.92 1.88 1.27
C SER A 75 -12.24 1.30 0.76
N ASN A 76 -13.36 1.92 1.14
CA ASN A 76 -14.67 1.54 0.62
C ASN A 76 -14.74 1.76 -0.90
N GLY A 77 -14.24 2.91 -1.39
CA GLY A 77 -14.20 3.20 -2.83
C GLY A 77 -13.37 2.19 -3.62
N THR A 78 -12.22 1.75 -3.09
CA THR A 78 -11.41 0.68 -3.70
C THR A 78 -12.15 -0.65 -3.73
N ALA A 79 -12.84 -1.03 -2.66
CA ALA A 79 -13.61 -2.29 -2.59
C ALA A 79 -14.77 -2.29 -3.59
N GLU A 80 -15.50 -1.18 -3.70
CA GLU A 80 -16.57 -0.99 -4.68
C GLU A 80 -16.04 -1.04 -6.13
N ALA A 81 -14.92 -0.37 -6.42
CA ALA A 81 -14.31 -0.36 -7.74
C ALA A 81 -13.77 -1.74 -8.16
N LEU A 82 -13.36 -2.58 -7.20
CA LEU A 82 -12.97 -3.98 -7.43
C LEU A 82 -14.15 -4.95 -7.49
N ASP A 83 -15.37 -4.48 -7.25
CA ASP A 83 -16.60 -5.32 -7.16
C ASP A 83 -16.41 -6.51 -6.21
N CYS A 84 -15.88 -6.25 -5.01
CA CYS A 84 -15.47 -7.29 -4.07
C CYS A 84 -15.91 -7.02 -2.62
N ASP A 85 -17.06 -7.56 -2.23
CA ASP A 85 -17.64 -7.46 -0.87
C ASP A 85 -16.84 -8.22 0.21
N LEU A 86 -15.82 -9.00 -0.19
CA LEU A 86 -14.97 -9.76 0.74
C LEU A 86 -13.78 -8.96 1.27
N ILE A 87 -13.52 -7.78 0.70
CA ILE A 87 -12.51 -6.85 1.20
C ILE A 87 -12.98 -6.27 2.55
N GLN A 88 -12.08 -6.24 3.51
CA GLN A 88 -12.31 -5.57 4.79
C GLN A 88 -12.12 -4.06 4.56
N THR A 89 -13.21 -3.31 4.61
CA THR A 89 -13.13 -1.86 4.39
C THR A 89 -12.55 -1.13 5.59
N MET A 90 -11.77 -0.09 5.33
CA MET A 90 -11.18 0.78 6.33
C MET A 90 -11.46 2.25 5.99
N GLU A 91 -11.57 3.08 7.01
CA GLU A 91 -11.82 4.51 6.86
C GLU A 91 -10.52 5.30 7.06
N GLU A 92 -10.40 6.44 6.36
CA GLU A 92 -9.29 7.36 6.58
C GLU A 92 -9.12 7.69 8.08
N ARG A 93 -7.88 7.64 8.56
CA ARG A 93 -7.50 7.96 9.94
C ARG A 93 -8.06 7.00 11.01
N GLN A 94 -8.64 5.89 10.63
CA GLN A 94 -9.05 4.82 11.52
C GLN A 94 -7.98 3.73 11.57
N VAL A 95 -7.47 3.45 12.76
CA VAL A 95 -6.41 2.43 12.94
C VAL A 95 -6.98 1.02 12.79
N VAL A 96 -6.35 0.22 11.96
CA VAL A 96 -6.55 -1.24 11.89
C VAL A 96 -5.35 -1.93 12.53
N SER A 97 -5.60 -2.73 13.56
CA SER A 97 -4.56 -3.48 14.26
C SER A 97 -4.47 -4.92 13.76
N VAL A 98 -3.28 -5.34 13.32
CA VAL A 98 -2.98 -6.70 12.87
C VAL A 98 -1.74 -7.20 13.63
N GLY A 99 -1.89 -8.23 14.44
CA GLY A 99 -0.80 -8.73 15.28
C GLY A 99 -0.20 -7.62 16.15
N THR A 100 1.08 -7.32 15.97
CA THR A 100 1.80 -6.23 16.65
C THR A 100 1.83 -4.91 15.86
N LEU A 101 1.27 -4.89 14.66
CA LEU A 101 1.26 -3.71 13.79
C LEU A 101 -0.07 -2.96 13.87
N ASP A 102 0.01 -1.64 13.98
CA ASP A 102 -1.09 -0.71 13.82
C ASP A 102 -0.95 -0.02 12.45
N VAL A 103 -1.97 -0.10 11.60
CA VAL A 103 -2.00 0.49 10.27
C VAL A 103 -3.02 1.62 10.25
N LEU A 104 -2.57 2.83 9.97
CA LEU A 104 -3.38 4.04 9.85
C LEU A 104 -3.42 4.48 8.39
N PRO A 105 -4.56 4.37 7.69
CA PRO A 105 -4.70 4.89 6.34
C PRO A 105 -4.79 6.42 6.35
N PHE A 106 -4.24 7.03 5.30
CA PHE A 106 -4.39 8.46 5.02
C PHE A 106 -4.65 8.67 3.53
N ALA A 107 -5.42 9.70 3.19
CA ALA A 107 -5.74 10.00 1.80
C ALA A 107 -4.49 10.38 0.99
N THR A 108 -4.43 9.91 -0.25
CA THR A 108 -3.45 10.29 -1.27
C THR A 108 -4.16 10.94 -2.46
N PHE A 109 -3.41 11.51 -3.40
CA PHE A 109 -3.94 12.24 -4.55
C PHE A 109 -3.57 11.51 -5.85
N HIS A 110 -4.46 10.64 -6.29
CA HIS A 110 -4.29 9.80 -7.46
C HIS A 110 -5.61 9.66 -8.22
N ASP A 111 -5.56 9.26 -9.49
CA ASP A 111 -6.72 8.96 -10.33
C ASP A 111 -7.28 7.55 -10.00
N ALA A 112 -7.89 7.45 -8.83
CA ALA A 112 -8.48 6.24 -8.27
C ALA A 112 -9.72 6.60 -7.44
N ALA A 113 -10.56 5.62 -7.11
CA ALA A 113 -11.84 5.84 -6.45
C ALA A 113 -11.68 6.44 -5.04
N GLU A 114 -10.80 5.88 -4.22
CA GLU A 114 -10.49 6.38 -2.87
C GLU A 114 -9.09 5.89 -2.46
N PRO A 115 -8.02 6.50 -2.98
CA PRO A 115 -6.66 6.03 -2.80
C PRO A 115 -6.10 6.36 -1.41
N PHE A 116 -5.44 5.39 -0.77
CA PHE A 116 -4.81 5.52 0.53
C PHE A 116 -3.29 5.30 0.48
N GLY A 117 -2.58 6.04 1.33
CA GLY A 117 -1.28 5.65 1.85
C GLY A 117 -1.42 5.08 3.26
N PHE A 118 -0.36 4.51 3.82
CA PHE A 118 -0.40 3.84 5.11
C PHE A 118 0.73 4.31 6.02
N LEU A 119 0.39 4.74 7.23
CA LEU A 119 1.33 4.91 8.33
C LEU A 119 1.25 3.66 9.22
N ILE A 120 2.34 2.91 9.29
CA ILE A 120 2.42 1.65 10.02
C ILE A 120 3.30 1.86 11.24
N ARG A 121 2.80 1.47 12.42
CA ARG A 121 3.54 1.52 13.66
C ARG A 121 3.64 0.13 14.28
N SER A 122 4.83 -0.28 14.67
CA SER A 122 5.02 -1.45 15.53
C SER A 122 4.72 -1.08 16.98
N ARG A 123 3.89 -1.89 17.65
CA ARG A 123 3.66 -1.81 19.10
C ARG A 123 4.74 -2.51 19.91
N ALA A 124 5.60 -3.31 19.26
CA ALA A 124 6.67 -4.03 19.90
C ALA A 124 7.87 -3.12 20.22
N ASP A 125 8.25 -2.25 19.28
CA ASP A 125 9.44 -1.40 19.39
C ASP A 125 9.18 0.09 19.16
N GLY A 126 7.97 0.45 18.72
CA GLY A 126 7.58 1.84 18.44
C GLY A 126 8.02 2.37 17.07
N ASP A 127 8.72 1.57 16.26
CA ASP A 127 9.13 1.94 14.92
C ASP A 127 7.94 2.29 14.04
N LYS A 128 8.16 3.26 13.13
CA LYS A 128 7.14 3.72 12.19
C LYS A 128 7.65 3.68 10.76
N LEU A 129 6.78 3.21 9.87
CA LEU A 129 6.97 3.24 8.42
C LEU A 129 5.82 4.01 7.77
N MET A 130 6.15 4.92 6.86
CA MET A 130 5.18 5.57 5.98
C MET A 130 5.33 5.00 4.57
N PHE A 131 4.20 4.58 3.98
CA PHE A 131 4.10 4.08 2.63
C PHE A 131 3.11 4.95 1.83
N ALA A 132 3.54 5.43 0.68
CA ALA A 132 2.69 6.12 -0.28
C ALA A 132 3.15 5.79 -1.70
N THR A 133 2.21 5.39 -2.54
CA THR A 133 2.43 5.10 -3.97
C THR A 133 1.46 5.95 -4.79
N ASP A 134 1.80 6.19 -6.05
CA ASP A 134 0.95 6.86 -7.05
C ASP A 134 0.28 8.14 -6.52
N THR A 135 1.03 9.01 -5.85
CA THR A 135 0.49 10.25 -5.34
C THR A 135 1.27 11.47 -5.85
N VAL A 136 0.56 12.48 -6.29
CA VAL A 136 1.17 13.75 -6.72
C VAL A 136 1.53 14.67 -5.56
N ASN A 137 0.97 14.40 -4.36
CA ASN A 137 1.21 15.20 -3.17
C ASN A 137 0.95 14.40 -1.89
N LEU A 138 1.54 14.84 -0.78
CA LEU A 138 1.26 14.37 0.57
C LEU A 138 0.76 15.54 1.41
N ALA A 139 -0.49 15.45 1.88
CA ALA A 139 -1.12 16.50 2.69
C ALA A 139 -0.67 16.49 4.15
N TYR A 140 0.04 15.46 4.58
CA TYR A 140 0.36 15.21 5.98
C TYR A 140 1.86 15.24 6.26
N ALA A 141 2.24 15.67 7.46
CA ALA A 141 3.59 15.49 8.00
C ALA A 141 3.64 14.21 8.85
N PHE A 142 4.72 13.45 8.73
CA PHE A 142 4.91 12.17 9.42
C PHE A 142 6.10 12.21 10.39
N PRO A 143 5.96 12.88 11.56
CA PRO A 143 7.07 13.02 12.50
C PRO A 143 7.45 11.68 13.14
N GLY A 144 8.77 11.44 13.26
CA GLY A 144 9.31 10.27 13.93
C GLY A 144 9.14 8.97 13.13
N VAL A 145 9.02 9.06 11.80
CA VAL A 145 9.05 7.91 10.90
C VAL A 145 10.50 7.46 10.70
N SER A 146 10.76 6.16 10.86
CA SER A 146 12.08 5.54 10.67
C SER A 146 12.32 5.15 9.20
N ILE A 147 11.24 4.79 8.48
CA ILE A 147 11.29 4.36 7.08
C ILE A 147 10.22 5.13 6.31
N MET A 148 10.62 5.72 5.18
CA MET A 148 9.70 6.32 4.20
C MET A 148 9.82 5.55 2.89
N ALA A 149 8.75 4.87 2.49
CA ALA A 149 8.62 4.19 1.23
C ALA A 149 7.66 4.98 0.34
N ILE A 150 8.21 5.77 -0.57
CA ILE A 150 7.46 6.64 -1.47
C ILE A 150 7.82 6.25 -2.89
N GLU A 151 6.81 6.03 -3.73
CA GLU A 151 7.04 5.92 -5.16
C GLU A 151 7.37 7.29 -5.73
N CYS A 152 8.44 7.35 -6.53
CA CYS A 152 8.92 8.57 -7.16
C CYS A 152 9.18 8.31 -8.65
N ASN A 153 8.13 8.34 -9.44
CA ASN A 153 8.18 8.18 -10.90
C ASN A 153 8.35 9.55 -11.57
N TYR A 154 9.57 10.08 -11.61
CA TYR A 154 9.84 11.29 -12.37
C TYR A 154 11.14 11.17 -13.20
N SER A 155 11.20 11.93 -14.28
CA SER A 155 12.46 12.23 -14.96
C SER A 155 12.63 13.74 -15.04
N ASP A 156 13.87 14.21 -15.09
CA ASP A 156 14.18 15.65 -15.26
C ASP A 156 13.52 16.25 -16.51
N GLU A 157 13.33 15.43 -17.56
CA GLU A 157 12.63 15.83 -18.77
C GLU A 157 11.14 16.08 -18.52
N ILE A 158 10.47 15.18 -17.78
CA ILE A 158 9.04 15.32 -17.41
C ILE A 158 8.87 16.52 -16.47
N LEU A 159 9.75 16.67 -15.48
CA LEU A 159 9.70 17.80 -14.56
C LEU A 159 9.86 19.14 -15.29
N SER A 160 10.77 19.22 -16.27
CA SER A 160 10.98 20.42 -17.10
C SER A 160 9.80 20.74 -18.00
N MET A 161 9.00 19.73 -18.40
CA MET A 161 7.76 19.93 -19.15
C MET A 161 6.62 20.38 -18.23
N ALA A 162 6.51 19.80 -17.02
CA ALA A 162 5.50 20.16 -16.03
C ALA A 162 5.63 21.62 -15.55
N THR A 163 6.84 22.13 -15.41
CA THR A 163 7.09 23.55 -15.04
C THR A 163 6.72 24.55 -16.14
N ARG A 164 6.40 24.07 -17.36
CA ARG A 164 5.92 24.90 -18.47
C ARG A 164 4.39 24.95 -18.59
N LEU A 165 3.65 24.24 -17.73
CA LEU A 165 2.19 24.37 -17.69
C LEU A 165 1.83 25.73 -17.05
N PRO A 166 0.96 26.54 -17.67
CA PRO A 166 0.59 27.82 -17.13
C PRO A 166 -0.13 27.64 -15.81
N ASP A 167 0.20 28.49 -14.82
CA ASP A 167 -0.51 28.64 -13.57
C ASP A 167 -2.02 28.75 -13.82
N LYS A 168 -2.73 27.64 -13.73
CA LYS A 168 -4.18 27.61 -13.63
C LYS A 168 -4.54 26.60 -12.57
N VAL A 169 -4.61 27.05 -11.33
CA VAL A 169 -5.80 26.91 -10.49
C VAL A 169 -5.60 27.87 -9.31
N GLN A 170 -6.30 28.99 -9.38
CA GLN A 170 -6.77 29.71 -8.21
C GLN A 170 -8.04 29.05 -7.73
#